data_c2db7a1d6a7bbfe94ae0a472e5071698
#
_entry.id   c2db7a1d6a7bbfe94ae0a472e5071698
#
_cell.length_a   1.000
_cell.length_b   1.000
_cell.length_c   1.000
_cell.angle_alpha   90.00
_cell.angle_beta   90.00
_cell.angle_gamma   90.00
#
_symmetry.space_group_name_H-M   'P 1'
#
loop_
_entity.id
_entity.type
_entity.pdbx_description
1 polymer ?
#
loop_
_entity_poly.entity_id
_entity_poly.type
_entity_poly.pdbx_seq_one_letter_code
_entity_poly.pdbx_strand_id
1 'polypeptide(L)'
;MLPALAAAGFVTALGTLLLVGGSFARRALTLGHPRPAFLALGFVLLGLGMGLAISWTLSDLGFLTAWDALAYVTTTTPGRAALTAVMGGALLLAAELSGGPAGLAVLPAAMLLWGVAGEGHGGSQGEGVRALTALHVGAMGVWGGVSWPF
;
A
#
# COMPACT_ATOMS: atom_id res chain seq x y z
N MET A 1 -17.04 -14.13 6.95
CA MET A 1 -15.85 -14.09 6.05
C MET A 1 -15.77 -12.79 5.24
N LEU A 2 -16.69 -12.51 4.34
CA LEU A 2 -16.66 -11.32 3.47
C LEU A 2 -16.44 -9.97 4.19
N PRO A 3 -17.08 -9.66 5.36
CA PRO A 3 -16.92 -8.34 5.96
C PRO A 3 -15.51 -8.07 6.54
N ALA A 4 -14.80 -9.08 7.03
CA ALA A 4 -13.46 -8.90 7.60
C ALA A 4 -12.39 -8.65 6.52
N LEU A 5 -12.44 -9.38 5.40
CA LEU A 5 -11.56 -9.14 4.26
C LEU A 5 -11.86 -7.79 3.61
N ALA A 6 -13.14 -7.39 3.52
CA ALA A 6 -13.51 -6.08 3.02
C ALA A 6 -12.98 -4.96 3.95
N ALA A 7 -13.05 -5.13 5.27
CA ALA A 7 -12.50 -4.19 6.22
C ALA A 7 -10.97 -4.09 6.11
N ALA A 8 -10.27 -5.22 5.99
CA ALA A 8 -8.82 -5.24 5.77
C ALA A 8 -8.44 -4.52 4.47
N GLY A 9 -9.16 -4.79 3.38
CA GLY A 9 -8.97 -4.11 2.09
C GLY A 9 -9.23 -2.61 2.18
N PHE A 10 -10.26 -2.18 2.90
CA PHE A 10 -10.53 -0.75 3.13
C PHE A 10 -9.40 -0.08 3.91
N VAL A 11 -8.89 -0.70 4.97
CA VAL A 11 -7.77 -0.18 5.78
C VAL A 11 -6.49 -0.08 4.93
N THR A 12 -6.20 -1.10 4.11
CA THR A 12 -5.08 -1.09 3.15
C THR A 12 -5.23 0.06 2.15
N ALA A 13 -6.40 0.23 1.56
CA ALA A 13 -6.68 1.29 0.60
C ALA A 13 -6.50 2.68 1.23
N LEU A 14 -7.05 2.90 2.43
CA LEU A 14 -6.89 4.15 3.16
C LEU A 14 -5.42 4.45 3.46
N GLY A 15 -4.65 3.45 3.92
CA GLY A 15 -3.22 3.58 4.15
C GLY A 15 -2.44 3.96 2.89
N THR A 16 -2.76 3.31 1.77
CA THR A 16 -2.16 3.60 0.45
C THR A 16 -2.48 5.02 -0.01
N LEU A 17 -3.75 5.45 0.11
CA LEU A 17 -4.16 6.80 -0.28
C LEU A 17 -3.47 7.87 0.55
N LEU A 18 -3.30 7.67 1.86
CA LEU A 18 -2.59 8.59 2.73
C LEU A 18 -1.09 8.68 2.38
N LEU A 19 -0.45 7.56 2.08
CA LEU A 19 0.96 7.54 1.69
C LEU A 19 1.18 8.22 0.34
N VAL A 20 0.45 7.78 -0.71
CA VAL A 20 0.61 8.30 -2.07
C VAL A 20 0.11 9.75 -2.16
N GLY A 21 -1.08 10.02 -1.62
CA GLY A 21 -1.65 11.36 -1.61
C GLY A 21 -0.81 12.33 -0.78
N GLY A 22 -0.37 11.93 0.40
CA GLY A 22 0.50 12.75 1.27
C GLY A 22 1.85 13.04 0.63
N SER A 23 2.44 12.09 -0.11
CA SER A 23 3.72 12.27 -0.79
C SER A 23 3.59 13.16 -2.05
N PHE A 24 2.74 12.77 -3.00
CA PHE A 24 2.72 13.40 -4.31
C PHE A 24 1.86 14.66 -4.38
N ALA A 25 0.69 14.70 -3.75
CA ALA A 25 -0.19 15.85 -3.86
C ALA A 25 0.45 17.12 -3.29
N ARG A 26 1.13 17.01 -2.15
CA ARG A 26 1.81 18.18 -1.55
C ARG A 26 2.98 18.67 -2.39
N ARG A 27 3.74 17.77 -3.00
CA ARG A 27 4.85 18.12 -3.89
C ARG A 27 4.35 18.80 -5.17
N ALA A 28 3.25 18.26 -5.77
CA ALA A 28 2.65 18.82 -6.97
C ALA A 28 2.06 20.22 -6.75
N LEU A 29 1.50 20.48 -5.56
CA LEU A 29 0.86 21.75 -5.22
C LEU A 29 1.81 22.74 -4.53
N THR A 30 3.09 22.44 -4.41
CA THR A 30 4.08 23.29 -3.70
C THR A 30 3.69 23.65 -2.26
N LEU A 31 2.84 22.84 -1.62
CA LEU A 31 2.28 23.09 -0.28
C LEU A 31 3.26 22.76 0.88
N GLY A 32 4.55 22.63 0.59
CA GLY A 32 5.58 22.31 1.57
C GLY A 32 5.72 20.81 1.87
N HIS A 33 6.53 20.46 2.87
CA HIS A 33 6.77 19.06 3.23
C HIS A 33 5.53 18.39 3.82
N PRO A 34 5.27 17.10 3.51
CA PRO A 34 4.17 16.35 4.09
C PRO A 34 4.34 16.28 5.62
N ARG A 35 3.23 16.35 6.36
CA ARG A 35 3.29 16.14 7.81
C ARG A 35 3.68 14.69 8.07
N PRO A 36 4.80 14.41 8.74
CA PRO A 36 5.30 13.04 8.94
C PRO A 36 4.29 12.13 9.65
N ALA A 37 3.45 12.70 10.52
CA ALA A 37 2.40 11.95 11.22
C ALA A 37 1.37 11.32 10.26
N PHE A 38 0.99 11.99 9.18
CA PHE A 38 0.04 11.44 8.19
C PHE A 38 0.66 10.32 7.37
N LEU A 39 1.93 10.47 6.99
CA LEU A 39 2.64 9.42 6.27
C LEU A 39 2.85 8.19 7.17
N ALA A 40 3.23 8.42 8.43
CA ALA A 40 3.37 7.34 9.40
C ALA A 40 2.03 6.63 9.65
N LEU A 41 0.93 7.38 9.80
CA LEU A 41 -0.41 6.82 9.92
C LEU A 41 -0.77 5.98 8.67
N GLY A 42 -0.51 6.51 7.48
CA GLY A 42 -0.72 5.78 6.22
C GLY A 42 0.04 4.47 6.19
N PHE A 43 1.31 4.46 6.62
CA PHE A 43 2.13 3.26 6.67
C PHE A 43 1.62 2.25 7.71
N VAL A 44 1.22 2.71 8.88
CA VAL A 44 0.63 1.84 9.93
C VAL A 44 -0.67 1.21 9.43
N LEU A 45 -1.55 1.98 8.80
CA LEU A 45 -2.80 1.46 8.24
C LEU A 45 -2.56 0.45 7.11
N LEU A 46 -1.60 0.72 6.22
CA LEU A 46 -1.19 -0.23 5.19
C LEU A 46 -0.74 -1.55 5.80
N GLY A 47 0.17 -1.51 6.77
CA GLY A 47 0.68 -2.70 7.46
C GLY A 47 -0.40 -3.46 8.22
N LEU A 48 -1.30 -2.74 8.92
CA LEU A 48 -2.42 -3.34 9.63
C LEU A 48 -3.40 -4.02 8.66
N GLY A 49 -3.79 -3.36 7.58
CA GLY A 49 -4.71 -3.91 6.60
C GLY A 49 -4.17 -5.19 5.97
N MET A 50 -2.91 -5.17 5.53
CA MET A 50 -2.24 -6.34 4.96
C MET A 50 -2.02 -7.46 5.98
N GLY A 51 -1.59 -7.12 7.20
CA GLY A 51 -1.43 -8.07 8.29
C GLY A 51 -2.73 -8.77 8.65
N LEU A 52 -3.84 -8.03 8.72
CA LEU A 52 -5.18 -8.59 8.95
C LEU A 52 -5.61 -9.52 7.81
N ALA A 53 -5.41 -9.12 6.56
CA ALA A 53 -5.75 -9.95 5.40
C ALA A 53 -4.96 -11.27 5.39
N ILE A 54 -3.65 -11.21 5.62
CA ILE A 54 -2.79 -12.40 5.70
C ILE A 54 -3.20 -13.29 6.87
N SER A 55 -3.35 -12.72 8.08
CA SER A 55 -3.73 -13.48 9.27
C SER A 55 -5.07 -14.17 9.09
N TRP A 56 -6.03 -13.49 8.47
CA TRP A 56 -7.33 -14.08 8.17
C TRP A 56 -7.22 -15.24 7.17
N THR A 57 -6.48 -15.04 6.09
CA THR A 57 -6.27 -16.06 5.06
C THR A 57 -5.59 -17.30 5.65
N LEU A 58 -4.56 -17.12 6.45
CA LEU A 58 -3.84 -18.22 7.09
C LEU A 58 -4.73 -18.95 8.11
N SER A 59 -5.50 -18.21 8.91
CA SER A 59 -6.44 -18.79 9.87
C SER A 59 -7.52 -19.65 9.17
N ASP A 60 -8.04 -19.19 8.04
CA ASP A 60 -9.05 -19.91 7.24
C ASP A 60 -8.48 -21.21 6.63
N LEU A 61 -7.18 -21.21 6.34
CA LEU A 61 -6.45 -22.39 5.83
C LEU A 61 -5.93 -23.32 6.96
N GLY A 62 -6.12 -22.96 8.22
CA GLY A 62 -5.63 -23.71 9.37
C GLY A 62 -4.14 -23.53 9.67
N PHE A 63 -3.48 -22.54 9.09
CA PHE A 63 -2.08 -22.20 9.33
C PHE A 63 -2.01 -21.09 10.41
N LEU A 64 -1.38 -21.37 11.54
CA LEU A 64 -1.41 -20.47 12.72
C LEU A 64 -0.02 -20.10 13.24
N THR A 65 1.05 -20.47 12.55
CA THR A 65 2.42 -20.22 13.01
C THR A 65 3.07 -19.02 12.30
N ALA A 66 4.06 -18.40 12.95
CA ALA A 66 4.86 -17.36 12.32
C ALA A 66 5.63 -17.88 11.08
N TRP A 67 5.99 -19.15 11.06
CA TRP A 67 6.63 -19.78 9.91
C TRP A 67 5.69 -19.91 8.72
N ASP A 68 4.40 -20.17 8.95
CA ASP A 68 3.39 -20.20 7.89
C ASP A 68 3.22 -18.81 7.27
N ALA A 69 3.21 -17.76 8.11
CA ALA A 69 3.14 -16.38 7.63
C ALA A 69 4.37 -16.02 6.79
N LEU A 70 5.57 -16.39 7.25
CA LEU A 70 6.82 -16.16 6.50
C LEU A 70 6.81 -16.93 5.17
N ALA A 71 6.42 -18.19 5.19
CA ALA A 71 6.28 -19.02 3.99
C ALA A 71 5.26 -18.38 3.03
N TYR A 72 4.11 -17.95 3.52
CA TYR A 72 3.08 -17.30 2.71
C TYR A 72 3.61 -16.06 1.99
N VAL A 73 4.23 -15.11 2.70
CA VAL A 73 4.72 -13.85 2.10
C VAL A 73 5.90 -14.03 1.16
N THR A 74 6.66 -15.13 1.30
CA THR A 74 7.84 -15.37 0.46
C THR A 74 7.56 -16.28 -0.74
N THR A 75 6.57 -17.19 -0.65
CA THR A 75 6.35 -18.21 -1.69
C THR A 75 5.09 -18.01 -2.51
N THR A 76 4.06 -17.35 -1.96
CA THR A 76 2.79 -17.16 -2.70
C THR A 76 2.78 -15.84 -3.48
N THR A 77 2.02 -15.80 -4.56
CA THR A 77 1.85 -14.58 -5.37
C THR A 77 1.22 -13.43 -4.58
N PRO A 78 0.10 -13.62 -3.85
CA PRO A 78 -0.49 -12.55 -3.05
C PRO A 78 0.41 -12.15 -1.87
N GLY A 79 1.10 -13.10 -1.23
CA GLY A 79 2.03 -12.80 -0.15
C GLY A 79 3.20 -11.94 -0.61
N ARG A 80 3.80 -12.26 -1.76
CA ARG A 80 4.86 -11.43 -2.37
C ARG A 80 4.35 -10.06 -2.80
N ALA A 81 3.10 -9.96 -3.25
CA ALA A 81 2.47 -8.68 -3.56
C ALA A 81 2.34 -7.81 -2.30
N ALA A 82 1.85 -8.38 -1.19
CA ALA A 82 1.77 -7.71 0.10
C ALA A 82 3.15 -7.25 0.60
N LEU A 83 4.15 -8.12 0.53
CA LEU A 83 5.52 -7.78 0.90
C LEU A 83 6.06 -6.62 0.06
N THR A 84 5.84 -6.65 -1.25
CA THR A 84 6.24 -5.57 -2.17
C THR A 84 5.57 -4.25 -1.82
N ALA A 85 4.27 -4.27 -1.48
CA ALA A 85 3.54 -3.08 -1.08
C ALA A 85 4.07 -2.49 0.23
N VAL A 86 4.29 -3.32 1.26
CA VAL A 86 4.82 -2.86 2.55
C VAL A 86 6.23 -2.32 2.39
N MET A 87 7.10 -2.98 1.62
CA MET A 87 8.44 -2.47 1.32
C MET A 87 8.40 -1.14 0.56
N GLY A 88 7.54 -1.05 -0.46
CA GLY A 88 7.32 0.20 -1.19
C GLY A 88 6.84 1.33 -0.27
N GLY A 89 5.90 1.04 0.62
CA GLY A 89 5.40 1.99 1.63
C GLY A 89 6.48 2.45 2.62
N ALA A 90 7.31 1.52 3.12
CA ALA A 90 8.42 1.84 4.02
C ALA A 90 9.48 2.71 3.33
N LEU A 91 9.86 2.37 2.10
CA LEU A 91 10.82 3.15 1.32
C LEU A 91 10.26 4.54 0.96
N LEU A 92 8.96 4.64 0.64
CA LEU A 92 8.30 5.91 0.38
C LEU A 92 8.31 6.80 1.62
N LEU A 93 7.94 6.24 2.77
CA LEU A 93 8.01 6.94 4.06
C LEU A 93 9.44 7.41 4.36
N ALA A 94 10.44 6.54 4.20
CA ALA A 94 11.83 6.91 4.41
C ALA A 94 12.31 8.02 3.46
N ALA A 95 11.95 7.96 2.18
CA ALA A 95 12.27 8.98 1.19
C ALA A 95 11.65 10.35 1.55
N GLU A 96 10.41 10.34 2.05
CA GLU A 96 9.74 11.58 2.49
C GLU A 96 10.33 12.15 3.78
N LEU A 97 10.65 11.29 4.76
CA LEU A 97 11.27 11.72 6.02
C LEU A 97 12.70 12.24 5.83
N SER A 98 13.42 11.74 4.82
CA SER A 98 14.76 12.24 4.48
C SER A 98 14.77 13.60 3.78
N GLY A 99 13.62 14.12 3.38
CA GLY A 99 13.52 15.38 2.63
C GLY A 99 14.16 15.33 1.25
N GLY A 100 14.35 14.14 0.67
CA GLY A 100 15.00 13.93 -0.61
C GLY A 100 14.21 14.48 -1.80
N PRO A 101 14.84 14.56 -3.00
CA PRO A 101 14.17 15.06 -4.20
C PRO A 101 12.99 14.16 -4.59
N ALA A 102 11.99 14.74 -5.26
CA ALA A 102 10.75 14.04 -5.63
C ALA A 102 10.98 12.74 -6.42
N GLY A 103 12.04 12.68 -7.22
CA GLY A 103 12.41 11.48 -7.98
C GLY A 103 12.67 10.25 -7.11
N LEU A 104 13.15 10.43 -5.89
CA LEU A 104 13.38 9.31 -4.97
C LEU A 104 12.10 8.65 -4.46
N ALA A 105 10.96 9.34 -4.52
CA ALA A 105 9.68 8.81 -4.10
C ALA A 105 8.97 7.99 -5.22
N VAL A 106 9.37 8.16 -6.48
CA VAL A 106 8.66 7.57 -7.63
C VAL A 106 8.74 6.05 -7.61
N LEU A 107 9.94 5.48 -7.49
CA LEU A 107 10.10 4.02 -7.47
C LEU A 107 9.42 3.36 -6.27
N PRO A 108 9.60 3.84 -5.01
CA PRO A 108 8.86 3.33 -3.86
C PRO A 108 7.33 3.39 -4.03
N ALA A 109 6.80 4.50 -4.56
CA ALA A 109 5.37 4.61 -4.83
C ALA A 109 4.90 3.62 -5.89
N ALA A 110 5.67 3.42 -6.96
CA ALA A 110 5.36 2.41 -7.98
C ALA A 110 5.36 1.00 -7.37
N MET A 111 6.33 0.67 -6.51
CA MET A 111 6.36 -0.61 -5.79
C MET A 111 5.14 -0.80 -4.88
N LEU A 112 4.77 0.23 -4.11
CA LEU A 112 3.58 0.21 -3.26
C LEU A 112 2.33 -0.07 -4.08
N LEU A 113 2.09 0.72 -5.13
CA LEU A 113 0.91 0.60 -5.99
C LEU A 113 0.86 -0.75 -6.72
N TRP A 114 2.00 -1.23 -7.23
CA TRP A 114 2.11 -2.53 -7.87
C TRP A 114 1.82 -3.69 -6.92
N GLY A 115 2.30 -3.58 -5.68
CA GLY A 115 2.03 -4.55 -4.63
C GLY A 115 0.53 -4.60 -4.29
N VAL A 116 -0.07 -3.45 -3.97
CA VAL A 116 -1.50 -3.34 -3.65
C VAL A 116 -2.38 -3.86 -4.79
N ALA A 117 -2.06 -3.51 -6.04
CA ALA A 117 -2.79 -4.01 -7.22
C ALA A 117 -2.67 -5.53 -7.41
N GLY A 118 -1.63 -6.14 -6.86
CA GLY A 118 -1.40 -7.59 -6.93
C GLY A 118 -2.13 -8.42 -5.88
N GLU A 119 -2.68 -7.81 -4.84
CA GLU A 119 -3.39 -8.52 -3.76
C GLU A 119 -4.82 -8.94 -4.10
N GLY A 120 -5.47 -8.25 -5.01
CA GLY A 120 -6.88 -8.50 -5.35
C GLY A 120 -7.05 -9.33 -6.64
N HIS A 121 -8.23 -9.19 -7.22
CA HIS A 121 -8.57 -9.82 -8.51
C HIS A 121 -7.62 -9.40 -9.65
N GLY A 122 -6.96 -8.24 -9.52
CA GLY A 122 -5.96 -7.78 -10.47
C GLY A 122 -4.74 -8.71 -10.60
N GLY A 123 -4.36 -9.38 -9.51
CA GLY A 123 -3.24 -10.34 -9.53
C GLY A 123 -3.54 -11.62 -10.33
N SER A 124 -4.81 -12.03 -10.42
CA SER A 124 -5.25 -13.24 -11.14
C SER A 124 -5.67 -12.97 -12.60
N GLN A 125 -5.90 -11.72 -12.97
CA GLN A 125 -6.42 -11.34 -14.31
C GLN A 125 -5.34 -10.88 -15.29
N GLY A 126 -4.07 -11.02 -14.91
CA GLY A 126 -2.92 -10.69 -15.76
C GLY A 126 -2.35 -9.29 -15.52
N GLU A 127 -1.13 -9.08 -16.03
CA GLU A 127 -0.31 -7.89 -15.75
C GLU A 127 -0.95 -6.57 -16.25
N GLY A 128 -1.71 -6.61 -17.34
CA GLY A 128 -2.40 -5.44 -17.87
C GLY A 128 -3.47 -4.91 -16.92
N VAL A 129 -4.29 -5.79 -16.33
CA VAL A 129 -5.31 -5.40 -15.35
C VAL A 129 -4.65 -4.90 -14.07
N ARG A 130 -3.57 -5.55 -13.65
CA ARG A 130 -2.77 -5.12 -12.49
C ARG A 130 -2.21 -3.72 -12.68
N ALA A 131 -1.65 -3.42 -13.87
CA ALA A 131 -1.13 -2.10 -14.20
C ALA A 131 -2.24 -1.03 -14.17
N LEU A 132 -3.40 -1.31 -14.77
CA LEU A 132 -4.56 -0.40 -14.74
C LEU A 132 -5.05 -0.16 -13.32
N THR A 133 -5.11 -1.20 -12.48
CA THR A 133 -5.49 -1.07 -11.06
C THR A 133 -4.49 -0.21 -10.30
N ALA A 134 -3.18 -0.42 -10.51
CA ALA A 134 -2.13 0.40 -9.89
C ALA A 134 -2.25 1.88 -10.30
N LEU A 135 -2.48 2.16 -11.58
CA LEU A 135 -2.70 3.52 -12.09
C LEU A 135 -3.95 4.16 -11.51
N HIS A 136 -5.05 3.40 -11.40
CA HIS A 136 -6.30 3.87 -10.83
C HIS A 136 -6.13 4.25 -9.35
N VAL A 137 -5.54 3.36 -8.55
CA VAL A 137 -5.27 3.62 -7.13
C VAL A 137 -4.32 4.81 -6.96
N GLY A 138 -3.29 4.92 -7.82
CA GLY A 138 -2.38 6.05 -7.82
C GLY A 138 -3.08 7.37 -8.12
N ALA A 139 -3.93 7.41 -9.15
CA ALA A 139 -4.71 8.59 -9.50
C ALA A 139 -5.67 9.01 -8.37
N MET A 140 -6.34 8.04 -7.75
CA MET A 140 -7.20 8.28 -6.58
C MET A 140 -6.40 8.85 -5.39
N GLY A 141 -5.19 8.35 -5.15
CA GLY A 141 -4.31 8.85 -4.10
C GLY A 141 -3.92 10.30 -4.33
N VAL A 142 -3.49 10.64 -5.53
CA VAL A 142 -3.12 12.03 -5.90
C VAL A 142 -4.35 12.93 -5.78
N TRP A 143 -5.49 12.54 -6.33
CA TRP A 143 -6.73 13.32 -6.28
C TRP A 143 -7.22 13.53 -4.84
N GLY A 144 -7.21 12.50 -4.02
CA GLY A 144 -7.59 12.59 -2.60
C GLY A 144 -6.66 13.52 -1.82
N GLY A 145 -5.34 13.44 -2.05
CA GLY A 145 -4.37 14.32 -1.41
C GLY A 145 -4.50 15.79 -1.80
N VAL A 146 -4.99 16.08 -3.02
CA VAL A 146 -5.27 17.44 -3.48
C VAL A 146 -6.57 18.01 -2.88
N SER A 147 -7.57 17.14 -2.69
CA SER A 147 -8.92 17.55 -2.29
C SER A 147 -9.06 17.78 -0.79
N TRP A 148 -8.12 17.32 0.03
CA TRP A 148 -8.17 17.49 1.48
C TRP A 148 -7.14 18.53 1.93
N PRO A 149 -7.60 19.72 2.38
CA PRO A 149 -6.72 20.73 2.97
C PRO A 149 -6.32 20.26 4.38
N PHE A 150 -5.16 19.68 4.50
CA PHE A 150 -4.55 19.36 5.80
C PHE A 150 -3.58 20.42 6.28
#